data_92776b9cc8f174dba7c9e17f74fff8f1
#
_entry.id   92776b9cc8f174dba7c9e17f74fff8f1
#
_cell.length_a   1.000
_cell.length_b   1.000
_cell.length_c   1.000
_cell.angle_alpha   90.00
_cell.angle_beta   90.00
_cell.angle_gamma   90.00
#
_symmetry.space_group_name_H-M   'P 1'
#
loop_
_entity.id
_entity.type
_entity.pdbx_description
1 polymer ?
#
loop_
_entity_poly.entity_id
_entity_poly.type
_entity_poly.pdbx_seq_one_letter_code
_entity_poly.pdbx_strand_id
1 'polypeptide(L)'
;MLEYYKTSEKGMTRIGQPETGCWINAIAPTEEERDFLTKNIGVLQEFVKSSLDEEESSHVDYDDDFDQTLVIVDYPSMNKIDINNVEYFTCPLGVVIMHGYVVTISLYESWGINALKEGKAKGIDTRLKTRFLLTLLLFISQRFLMCLREIDRLSTQTESRLQQSLDNEGLLRLLALEKSLVYFSTSLKSDETTLQKIHRGKQIKLYEEDEDLWEDVVIEMN
;
A
#
# COMPACT_ATOMS: atom_id res chain seq x y z
N MET A 1 -1.65 15.63 3.98
CA MET A 1 -2.54 15.68 5.17
C MET A 1 -2.10 14.59 6.15
N LEU A 2 -1.89 14.95 7.43
CA LEU A 2 -1.53 14.00 8.49
C LEU A 2 -2.77 13.59 9.30
N GLU A 3 -2.88 12.30 9.58
CA GLU A 3 -3.91 11.73 10.44
C GLU A 3 -3.24 10.77 11.44
N TYR A 4 -3.78 10.70 12.64
CA TYR A 4 -3.22 9.89 13.72
C TYR A 4 -4.30 8.93 14.24
N TYR A 5 -3.92 7.66 14.40
CA TYR A 5 -4.82 6.60 14.86
C TYR A 5 -4.16 5.80 15.98
N LYS A 6 -4.93 5.43 16.98
CA LYS A 6 -4.45 4.60 18.10
C LYS A 6 -5.48 3.54 18.45
N THR A 7 -4.99 2.35 18.71
CA THR A 7 -5.83 1.24 19.17
C THR A 7 -6.03 1.32 20.68
N SER A 8 -7.28 1.22 21.09
CA SER A 8 -7.73 1.12 22.46
C SER A 8 -8.61 -0.11 22.65
N GLU A 9 -9.13 -0.35 23.86
CA GLU A 9 -10.10 -1.43 24.12
C GLU A 9 -11.37 -1.35 23.26
N LYS A 10 -11.71 -0.17 22.76
CA LYS A 10 -12.86 0.08 21.87
C LYS A 10 -12.55 -0.08 20.38
N GLY A 11 -11.32 -0.50 20.04
CA GLY A 11 -10.81 -0.56 18.68
C GLY A 11 -9.93 0.64 18.31
N MET A 12 -9.61 0.74 17.02
CA MET A 12 -8.78 1.83 16.48
C MET A 12 -9.62 3.11 16.34
N THR A 13 -9.11 4.22 16.87
CA THR A 13 -9.76 5.53 16.84
C THR A 13 -8.80 6.61 16.38
N ARG A 14 -9.33 7.63 15.72
CA ARG A 14 -8.57 8.82 15.34
C ARG A 14 -8.29 9.67 16.58
N ILE A 15 -7.05 10.15 16.72
CA ILE A 15 -6.61 11.02 17.81
C ILE A 15 -6.14 12.37 17.24
N GLY A 16 -6.09 13.41 18.09
CA GLY A 16 -5.79 14.77 17.65
C GLY A 16 -4.31 15.09 17.47
N GLN A 17 -3.43 14.31 18.11
CA GLN A 17 -1.97 14.50 18.05
C GLN A 17 -1.28 13.14 18.15
N PRO A 18 0.00 13.01 17.66
CA PRO A 18 0.72 11.75 17.74
C PRO A 18 1.06 11.40 19.19
N GLU A 19 0.86 10.14 19.52
CA GLU A 19 1.22 9.53 20.82
C GLU A 19 1.96 8.23 20.59
N THR A 20 2.85 7.85 21.51
CA THR A 20 3.57 6.56 21.43
C THR A 20 2.59 5.39 21.24
N GLY A 21 2.88 4.53 20.28
CA GLY A 21 2.05 3.39 19.90
C GLY A 21 0.92 3.75 18.94
N CYS A 22 0.88 4.96 18.39
CA CYS A 22 -0.07 5.32 17.34
C CYS A 22 0.47 4.99 15.93
N TRP A 23 -0.44 4.91 15.00
CA TRP A 23 -0.19 4.95 13.57
C TRP A 23 -0.36 6.37 13.04
N ILE A 24 0.63 6.85 12.31
CA ILE A 24 0.63 8.14 11.62
C ILE A 24 0.42 7.87 10.13
N ASN A 25 -0.63 8.42 9.55
CA ASN A 25 -0.91 8.29 8.13
C ASN A 25 -0.71 9.64 7.44
N ALA A 26 0.21 9.67 6.48
CA ALA A 26 0.59 10.86 5.71
C ALA A 26 0.22 10.67 4.23
N ILE A 27 -0.82 11.37 3.76
CA ILE A 27 -1.24 11.35 2.36
C ILE A 27 -0.91 12.70 1.73
N ALA A 28 -0.15 12.69 0.64
CA ALA A 28 0.31 13.91 -0.06
C ALA A 28 0.75 15.00 0.93
N PRO A 29 1.71 14.70 1.84
CA PRO A 29 2.09 15.63 2.90
C PRO A 29 2.68 16.92 2.31
N THR A 30 2.25 18.07 2.85
CA THR A 30 2.82 19.37 2.53
C THR A 30 4.29 19.45 2.99
N GLU A 31 5.00 20.48 2.57
CA GLU A 31 6.39 20.67 3.02
C GLU A 31 6.47 20.81 4.55
N GLU A 32 5.53 21.54 5.16
CA GLU A 32 5.43 21.69 6.62
C GLU A 32 5.14 20.35 7.31
N GLU A 33 4.28 19.52 6.72
CA GLU A 33 3.96 18.17 7.24
C GLU A 33 5.16 17.20 7.10
N ARG A 34 5.95 17.31 6.01
CA ARG A 34 7.21 16.55 5.85
C ARG A 34 8.25 16.98 6.87
N ASP A 35 8.37 18.27 7.10
CA ASP A 35 9.22 18.83 8.15
C ASP A 35 8.80 18.35 9.55
N PHE A 36 7.52 18.26 9.81
CA PHE A 36 7.00 17.71 11.05
C PHE A 36 7.35 16.22 11.22
N LEU A 37 7.18 15.40 10.16
CA LEU A 37 7.55 13.99 10.18
C LEU A 37 9.04 13.79 10.47
N THR A 38 9.91 14.61 9.88
CA THR A 38 11.36 14.48 10.04
C THR A 38 11.86 15.07 11.35
N LYS A 39 11.45 16.28 11.73
CA LYS A 39 12.00 17.02 12.87
C LYS A 39 11.32 16.69 14.20
N ASN A 40 10.01 16.37 14.19
CA ASN A 40 9.24 16.15 15.41
C ASN A 40 8.98 14.66 15.68
N ILE A 41 8.64 13.88 14.65
CA ILE A 41 8.44 12.44 14.77
C ILE A 41 9.76 11.69 14.67
N GLY A 42 10.71 12.22 13.88
CA GLY A 42 12.05 11.64 13.73
C GLY A 42 12.16 10.64 12.58
N VAL A 43 11.23 10.65 11.61
CA VAL A 43 11.35 9.84 10.39
C VAL A 43 12.54 10.32 9.56
N LEU A 44 13.37 9.41 9.07
CA LEU A 44 14.50 9.74 8.21
C LEU A 44 14.03 10.47 6.94
N GLN A 45 14.72 11.55 6.58
CA GLN A 45 14.35 12.41 5.44
C GLN A 45 14.37 11.63 4.12
N GLU A 46 15.32 10.71 3.96
CA GLU A 46 15.40 9.82 2.81
C GLU A 46 14.20 8.89 2.71
N PHE A 47 13.71 8.33 3.83
CA PHE A 47 12.52 7.49 3.87
C PHE A 47 11.26 8.25 3.46
N VAL A 48 11.13 9.50 3.91
CA VAL A 48 10.02 10.38 3.46
C VAL A 48 10.13 10.65 1.98
N LYS A 49 11.35 10.91 1.46
CA LYS A 49 11.59 11.20 0.04
C LYS A 49 11.27 9.99 -0.83
N SER A 50 11.82 8.81 -0.52
CA SER A 50 11.57 7.58 -1.29
C SER A 50 10.08 7.21 -1.28
N SER A 51 9.38 7.37 -0.16
CA SER A 51 7.93 7.10 -0.07
C SER A 51 7.06 8.04 -0.93
N LEU A 52 7.60 9.16 -1.38
CA LEU A 52 6.90 10.17 -2.19
C LEU A 52 7.43 10.25 -3.63
N ASP A 53 8.31 9.34 -4.04
CA ASP A 53 8.77 9.22 -5.41
C ASP A 53 7.84 8.25 -6.17
N GLU A 54 7.15 8.73 -7.20
CA GLU A 54 6.21 7.92 -7.99
C GLU A 54 6.89 6.76 -8.73
N GLU A 55 8.19 6.87 -8.98
CA GLU A 55 8.98 5.86 -9.71
C GLU A 55 9.75 4.92 -8.76
N GLU A 56 9.57 5.05 -7.44
CA GLU A 56 10.25 4.21 -6.46
C GLU A 56 9.77 2.77 -6.55
N SER A 57 10.72 1.84 -6.63
CA SER A 57 10.41 0.41 -6.68
C SER A 57 10.25 -0.19 -5.29
N SER A 58 9.43 -1.23 -5.16
CA SER A 58 9.25 -1.94 -3.89
C SER A 58 10.55 -2.50 -3.34
N HIS A 59 10.87 -2.18 -2.09
CA HIS A 59 12.07 -2.65 -1.40
C HIS A 59 11.93 -2.52 0.12
N VAL A 60 12.91 -3.09 0.84
CA VAL A 60 13.09 -2.89 2.27
C VAL A 60 14.45 -2.23 2.49
N ASP A 61 14.45 -1.18 3.28
CA ASP A 61 15.66 -0.50 3.74
C ASP A 61 15.67 -0.41 5.28
N TYR A 62 16.85 -0.44 5.89
CA TYR A 62 17.00 -0.41 7.32
C TYR A 62 18.20 0.46 7.71
N ASP A 63 17.97 1.36 8.64
CA ASP A 63 18.99 2.22 9.24
C ASP A 63 19.29 1.77 10.66
N ASP A 64 20.53 1.31 10.88
CA ASP A 64 21.01 0.81 12.18
C ASP A 64 21.18 1.93 13.21
N ASP A 65 21.53 3.14 12.79
CA ASP A 65 21.81 4.25 13.69
C ASP A 65 20.53 4.79 14.34
N PHE A 66 19.42 4.76 13.59
CA PHE A 66 18.13 5.27 14.04
C PHE A 66 17.12 4.16 14.36
N ASP A 67 17.47 2.89 14.15
CA ASP A 67 16.58 1.73 14.33
C ASP A 67 15.23 1.94 13.61
N GLN A 68 15.32 2.29 12.33
CA GLN A 68 14.16 2.50 11.47
C GLN A 68 14.18 1.54 10.28
N THR A 69 13.04 0.95 9.96
CA THR A 69 12.84 0.14 8.77
C THR A 69 11.84 0.82 7.86
N LEU A 70 12.21 1.05 6.60
CA LEU A 70 11.31 1.43 5.53
C LEU A 70 10.93 0.19 4.73
N VAL A 71 9.66 0.01 4.49
CA VAL A 71 9.11 -0.94 3.52
C VAL A 71 8.36 -0.15 2.47
N ILE A 72 8.81 -0.18 1.23
CA ILE A 72 8.06 0.35 0.09
C ILE A 72 7.40 -0.82 -0.63
N VAL A 73 6.10 -0.70 -0.84
CA VAL A 73 5.29 -1.63 -1.63
C VAL A 73 4.38 -0.85 -2.56
N ASP A 74 4.07 -1.45 -3.69
CA ASP A 74 3.12 -0.87 -4.63
C ASP A 74 1.68 -1.22 -4.24
N TYR A 75 0.76 -0.31 -4.47
CA TYR A 75 -0.66 -0.58 -4.35
C TYR A 75 -1.41 -0.14 -5.61
N PRO A 76 -2.48 -0.87 -5.99
CA PRO A 76 -3.24 -0.55 -7.18
C PRO A 76 -4.13 0.67 -6.96
N SER A 77 -4.11 1.57 -7.92
CA SER A 77 -4.96 2.75 -8.00
C SER A 77 -5.65 2.81 -9.36
N MET A 78 -6.61 3.72 -9.51
CA MET A 78 -7.33 3.87 -10.76
C MET A 78 -7.69 5.33 -11.04
N ASN A 79 -7.58 5.72 -12.30
CA ASN A 79 -8.15 6.94 -12.85
C ASN A 79 -9.43 6.62 -13.61
N LYS A 80 -10.54 7.24 -13.22
CA LYS A 80 -11.76 7.24 -14.03
C LYS A 80 -11.70 8.44 -14.97
N ILE A 81 -11.47 8.18 -16.25
CA ILE A 81 -11.46 9.22 -17.27
C ILE A 81 -12.92 9.54 -17.66
N ASP A 82 -13.75 8.50 -17.79
CA ASP A 82 -15.21 8.60 -17.98
C ASP A 82 -15.92 7.30 -17.50
N ILE A 83 -17.23 7.19 -17.73
CA ILE A 83 -18.05 6.02 -17.30
C ILE A 83 -17.52 4.70 -17.89
N ASN A 84 -16.85 4.73 -19.05
CA ASN A 84 -16.40 3.58 -19.79
C ASN A 84 -14.88 3.42 -19.84
N ASN A 85 -14.11 4.44 -19.44
CA ASN A 85 -12.65 4.49 -19.50
C ASN A 85 -12.07 4.54 -18.09
N VAL A 86 -11.54 3.42 -17.64
CA VAL A 86 -10.81 3.27 -16.38
C VAL A 86 -9.40 2.82 -16.73
N GLU A 87 -8.41 3.56 -16.29
CA GLU A 87 -7.00 3.16 -16.30
C GLU A 87 -6.58 2.76 -14.90
N TYR A 88 -6.00 1.58 -14.77
CA TYR A 88 -5.38 1.14 -13.54
C TYR A 88 -3.87 1.37 -13.61
N PHE A 89 -3.29 1.78 -12.50
CA PHE A 89 -1.86 2.01 -12.34
C PHE A 89 -1.46 1.64 -10.91
N THR A 90 -0.20 1.67 -10.61
CA THR A 90 0.33 1.38 -9.27
C THR A 90 1.03 2.59 -8.70
N CYS A 91 1.01 2.71 -7.40
CA CYS A 91 1.66 3.78 -6.65
C CYS A 91 2.44 3.20 -5.49
N PRO A 92 3.60 3.76 -5.15
CA PRO A 92 4.35 3.36 -3.97
C PRO A 92 3.66 3.82 -2.69
N LEU A 93 3.74 2.98 -1.67
CA LEU A 93 3.36 3.24 -0.29
C LEU A 93 4.55 2.92 0.60
N GLY A 94 5.10 3.93 1.26
CA GLY A 94 6.11 3.74 2.29
C GLY A 94 5.47 3.41 3.63
N VAL A 95 5.98 2.37 4.29
CA VAL A 95 5.63 2.01 5.67
C VAL A 95 6.91 2.08 6.49
N VAL A 96 7.02 3.08 7.36
CA VAL A 96 8.16 3.24 8.27
C VAL A 96 7.82 2.63 9.63
N ILE A 97 8.61 1.64 10.02
CA ILE A 97 8.54 1.01 11.34
C ILE A 97 9.68 1.59 12.18
N MET A 98 9.34 2.27 13.26
CA MET A 98 10.32 2.92 14.14
C MET A 98 9.90 2.81 15.59
N HIS A 99 10.77 3.23 16.51
CA HIS A 99 10.43 3.22 17.94
C HIS A 99 9.21 4.12 18.19
N GLY A 100 8.18 3.56 18.81
CA GLY A 100 6.97 4.29 19.21
C GLY A 100 5.91 4.48 18.11
N TYR A 101 6.22 4.31 16.81
CA TYR A 101 5.30 4.60 15.73
C TYR A 101 5.34 3.58 14.59
N VAL A 102 4.22 3.47 13.89
CA VAL A 102 4.16 3.05 12.48
C VAL A 102 3.74 4.27 11.68
N VAL A 103 4.46 4.58 10.60
CA VAL A 103 4.15 5.72 9.74
C VAL A 103 3.90 5.22 8.33
N THR A 104 2.74 5.52 7.75
CA THR A 104 2.45 5.27 6.33
C THR A 104 2.52 6.57 5.55
N ILE A 105 3.22 6.56 4.41
CA ILE A 105 3.44 7.75 3.58
C ILE A 105 3.11 7.40 2.15
N SER A 106 2.22 8.16 1.51
CA SER A 106 1.82 7.95 0.12
C SER A 106 1.46 9.26 -0.57
N LEU A 107 1.48 9.27 -1.90
CA LEU A 107 1.01 10.41 -2.71
C LEU A 107 -0.50 10.43 -2.86
N TYR A 108 -1.14 9.26 -2.90
CA TYR A 108 -2.57 9.12 -3.12
C TYR A 108 -3.22 8.29 -2.03
N GLU A 109 -4.54 8.38 -1.91
CA GLU A 109 -5.28 7.50 -1.01
C GLU A 109 -5.20 6.04 -1.45
N SER A 110 -4.92 5.17 -0.50
CA SER A 110 -4.90 3.72 -0.69
C SER A 110 -6.17 3.08 -0.14
N TRP A 111 -6.75 2.15 -0.92
CA TRP A 111 -7.89 1.36 -0.45
C TRP A 111 -7.53 0.56 0.83
N GLY A 112 -6.32 0.01 0.90
CA GLY A 112 -5.84 -0.71 2.09
C GLY A 112 -5.79 0.18 3.33
N ILE A 113 -5.26 1.41 3.19
CA ILE A 113 -5.26 2.42 4.26
C ILE A 113 -6.69 2.75 4.71
N ASN A 114 -7.60 2.98 3.76
CA ASN A 114 -8.99 3.29 4.09
C ASN A 114 -9.70 2.10 4.77
N ALA A 115 -9.42 0.87 4.34
CA ALA A 115 -9.93 -0.34 4.98
C ALA A 115 -9.48 -0.48 6.45
N LEU A 116 -8.21 -0.10 6.75
CA LEU A 116 -7.71 -0.03 8.12
C LEU A 116 -8.45 1.04 8.94
N LYS A 117 -8.59 2.26 8.40
CA LYS A 117 -9.31 3.36 9.06
C LYS A 117 -10.76 3.02 9.39
N GLU A 118 -11.42 2.28 8.49
CA GLU A 118 -12.81 1.84 8.64
C GLU A 118 -12.98 0.64 9.61
N GLY A 119 -11.87 0.12 10.17
CA GLY A 119 -11.89 -0.99 11.11
C GLY A 119 -12.26 -2.34 10.48
N LYS A 120 -12.02 -2.51 9.16
CA LYS A 120 -12.27 -3.79 8.47
C LYS A 120 -11.33 -4.90 8.94
N ALA A 121 -10.17 -4.54 9.50
CA ALA A 121 -9.24 -5.47 10.13
C ALA A 121 -9.67 -5.75 11.57
N LYS A 122 -10.17 -6.95 11.83
CA LYS A 122 -10.47 -7.39 13.20
C LYS A 122 -9.19 -7.58 14.00
N GLY A 123 -9.14 -7.04 15.22
CA GLY A 123 -8.02 -7.25 16.13
C GLY A 123 -6.74 -6.51 15.76
N ILE A 124 -6.81 -5.50 14.88
CA ILE A 124 -5.64 -4.67 14.58
C ILE A 124 -5.23 -3.86 15.81
N ASP A 125 -3.94 -3.86 16.10
CA ASP A 125 -3.35 -3.05 17.17
C ASP A 125 -2.16 -2.26 16.61
N THR A 126 -2.23 -0.94 16.70
CA THR A 126 -1.21 -0.02 16.21
C THR A 126 0.15 -0.17 16.92
N ARG A 127 0.19 -0.87 18.07
CA ARG A 127 1.40 -1.23 18.79
C ARG A 127 2.09 -2.46 18.23
N LEU A 128 1.35 -3.37 17.59
CA LEU A 128 1.85 -4.59 16.95
C LEU A 128 2.24 -4.30 15.50
N LYS A 129 3.38 -3.65 15.32
CA LYS A 129 3.83 -3.06 14.06
C LYS A 129 3.96 -4.07 12.93
N THR A 130 4.49 -5.26 13.21
CA THR A 130 4.60 -6.35 12.24
C THR A 130 3.22 -6.81 11.78
N ARG A 131 2.31 -7.06 12.70
CA ARG A 131 0.92 -7.43 12.39
C ARG A 131 0.20 -6.33 11.61
N PHE A 132 0.44 -5.07 11.96
CA PHE A 132 -0.09 -3.93 11.21
C PHE A 132 0.40 -3.95 9.76
N LEU A 133 1.71 -4.10 9.54
CA LEU A 133 2.31 -4.20 8.20
C LEU A 133 1.70 -5.36 7.41
N LEU A 134 1.67 -6.57 7.98
CA LEU A 134 1.13 -7.76 7.31
C LEU A 134 -0.36 -7.59 6.95
N THR A 135 -1.15 -7.01 7.85
CA THR A 135 -2.56 -6.73 7.58
C THR A 135 -2.73 -5.73 6.42
N LEU A 136 -1.89 -4.71 6.37
CA LEU A 136 -1.90 -3.74 5.28
C LEU A 136 -1.50 -4.40 3.95
N LEU A 137 -0.48 -5.24 3.94
CA LEU A 137 -0.05 -6.00 2.77
C LEU A 137 -1.14 -6.94 2.26
N LEU A 138 -1.84 -7.63 3.17
CA LEU A 138 -2.98 -8.47 2.81
C LEU A 138 -4.09 -7.66 2.12
N PHE A 139 -4.42 -6.48 2.64
CA PHE A 139 -5.42 -5.61 2.01
C PHE A 139 -4.97 -5.10 0.65
N ILE A 140 -3.68 -4.79 0.47
CA ILE A 140 -3.12 -4.41 -0.83
C ILE A 140 -3.26 -5.56 -1.82
N SER A 141 -2.87 -6.79 -1.45
CA SER A 141 -2.98 -7.99 -2.29
C SER A 141 -4.43 -8.26 -2.71
N GLN A 142 -5.36 -8.21 -1.75
CA GLN A 142 -6.81 -8.37 -2.03
C GLN A 142 -7.31 -7.29 -3.00
N ARG A 143 -6.79 -6.07 -2.89
CA ARG A 143 -7.16 -5.00 -3.81
C ARG A 143 -6.65 -5.25 -5.22
N PHE A 144 -5.41 -5.74 -5.38
CA PHE A 144 -4.91 -6.18 -6.69
C PHE A 144 -5.82 -7.22 -7.32
N LEU A 145 -6.20 -8.25 -6.57
CA LEU A 145 -7.10 -9.31 -7.05
C LEU A 145 -8.47 -8.76 -7.47
N MET A 146 -9.03 -7.82 -6.72
CA MET A 146 -10.29 -7.15 -7.09
C MET A 146 -10.15 -6.37 -8.40
N CYS A 147 -9.06 -5.62 -8.57
CA CYS A 147 -8.79 -4.87 -9.78
C CYS A 147 -8.57 -5.80 -10.99
N LEU A 148 -7.84 -6.90 -10.82
CA LEU A 148 -7.61 -7.90 -11.88
C LEU A 148 -8.93 -8.52 -12.36
N ARG A 149 -9.84 -8.88 -11.47
CA ARG A 149 -11.18 -9.38 -11.81
C ARG A 149 -12.00 -8.35 -12.58
N GLU A 150 -11.87 -7.08 -12.23
CA GLU A 150 -12.57 -6.00 -12.94
C GLU A 150 -11.95 -5.76 -14.34
N ILE A 151 -10.62 -5.81 -14.46
CA ILE A 151 -9.92 -5.73 -15.76
C ILE A 151 -10.37 -6.87 -16.68
N ASP A 152 -10.40 -8.11 -16.18
CA ASP A 152 -10.85 -9.28 -16.94
C ASP A 152 -12.29 -9.11 -17.43
N ARG A 153 -13.21 -8.67 -16.57
CA ARG A 153 -14.59 -8.38 -16.91
C ARG A 153 -14.71 -7.32 -18.01
N LEU A 154 -13.94 -6.22 -17.87
CA LEU A 154 -13.94 -5.11 -18.83
C LEU A 154 -13.35 -5.53 -20.18
N SER A 155 -12.28 -6.34 -20.18
CA SER A 155 -11.65 -6.90 -21.37
C SER A 155 -12.63 -7.77 -22.15
N THR A 156 -13.26 -8.74 -21.49
CA THR A 156 -14.27 -9.63 -22.10
C THR A 156 -15.44 -8.86 -22.71
N GLN A 157 -15.94 -7.84 -22.01
CA GLN A 157 -17.01 -6.98 -22.53
C GLN A 157 -16.59 -6.20 -23.78
N THR A 158 -15.37 -5.66 -23.77
CA THR A 158 -14.84 -4.87 -24.88
C THR A 158 -14.59 -5.76 -26.11
N GLU A 159 -14.01 -6.94 -25.92
CA GLU A 159 -13.82 -7.94 -26.99
C GLU A 159 -15.15 -8.34 -27.66
N SER A 160 -16.18 -8.62 -26.85
CA SER A 160 -17.51 -8.99 -27.38
C SER A 160 -18.14 -7.87 -28.21
N ARG A 161 -17.90 -6.61 -27.86
CA ARG A 161 -18.36 -5.45 -28.66
C ARG A 161 -17.59 -5.32 -29.97
N LEU A 162 -16.27 -5.48 -29.93
CA LEU A 162 -15.40 -5.41 -31.10
C LEU A 162 -15.71 -6.48 -32.12
N GLN A 163 -16.16 -7.69 -31.72
CA GLN A 163 -16.63 -8.73 -32.63
C GLN A 163 -17.89 -8.35 -33.39
N GLN A 164 -18.72 -7.45 -32.82
CA GLN A 164 -19.95 -6.99 -33.45
C GLN A 164 -19.76 -5.72 -34.31
N SER A 165 -18.83 -4.87 -33.92
CA SER A 165 -18.52 -3.61 -34.59
C SER A 165 -17.06 -3.23 -34.30
N LEU A 166 -16.25 -3.17 -35.37
CA LEU A 166 -14.87 -2.68 -35.26
C LEU A 166 -14.93 -1.17 -35.02
N ASP A 167 -14.63 -0.76 -33.78
CA ASP A 167 -14.45 0.65 -33.43
C ASP A 167 -13.07 0.89 -32.84
N ASN A 168 -12.53 2.07 -33.10
CA ASN A 168 -11.20 2.46 -32.59
C ASN A 168 -11.20 2.68 -31.06
N GLU A 169 -12.33 3.06 -30.49
CA GLU A 169 -12.46 3.29 -29.05
C GLU A 169 -12.31 1.99 -28.27
N GLY A 170 -12.94 0.90 -28.74
CA GLY A 170 -12.78 -0.42 -28.15
C GLY A 170 -11.33 -0.92 -28.20
N LEU A 171 -10.61 -0.68 -29.30
CA LEU A 171 -9.20 -1.04 -29.41
C LEU A 171 -8.33 -0.25 -28.43
N LEU A 172 -8.52 1.07 -28.33
CA LEU A 172 -7.79 1.91 -27.37
C LEU A 172 -8.06 1.49 -25.92
N ARG A 173 -9.28 1.09 -25.62
CA ARG A 173 -9.66 0.57 -24.31
C ARG A 173 -8.94 -0.74 -23.98
N LEU A 174 -8.86 -1.71 -24.90
CA LEU A 174 -8.11 -2.94 -24.68
C LEU A 174 -6.63 -2.66 -24.45
N LEU A 175 -6.02 -1.74 -25.21
CA LEU A 175 -4.63 -1.33 -25.00
C LEU A 175 -4.41 -0.70 -23.62
N ALA A 176 -5.35 0.09 -23.13
CA ALA A 176 -5.27 0.67 -21.78
C ALA A 176 -5.35 -0.40 -20.67
N LEU A 177 -6.23 -1.41 -20.85
CA LEU A 177 -6.32 -2.55 -19.92
C LEU A 177 -5.06 -3.42 -19.98
N GLU A 178 -4.50 -3.68 -21.17
CA GLU A 178 -3.24 -4.40 -21.33
C GLU A 178 -2.08 -3.67 -20.60
N LYS A 179 -1.99 -2.36 -20.78
CA LYS A 179 -1.00 -1.53 -20.07
C LYS A 179 -1.15 -1.64 -18.55
N SER A 180 -2.38 -1.66 -18.05
CA SER A 180 -2.68 -1.85 -16.63
C SER A 180 -2.17 -3.21 -16.10
N LEU A 181 -2.33 -4.29 -16.88
CA LEU A 181 -1.82 -5.61 -16.52
C LEU A 181 -0.29 -5.64 -16.46
N VAL A 182 0.40 -4.91 -17.34
CA VAL A 182 1.87 -4.79 -17.32
C VAL A 182 2.31 -4.10 -16.03
N TYR A 183 1.67 -3.01 -15.63
CA TYR A 183 1.97 -2.34 -14.36
C TYR A 183 1.76 -3.28 -13.18
N PHE A 184 0.62 -3.95 -13.10
CA PHE A 184 0.30 -4.87 -12.00
C PHE A 184 1.29 -6.04 -11.93
N SER A 185 1.63 -6.64 -13.07
CA SER A 185 2.61 -7.73 -13.11
C SER A 185 3.99 -7.29 -12.62
N THR A 186 4.42 -6.09 -12.98
CA THR A 186 5.71 -5.53 -12.55
C THR A 186 5.71 -5.25 -11.06
N SER A 187 4.68 -4.59 -10.56
CA SER A 187 4.55 -4.24 -9.14
C SER A 187 4.41 -5.46 -8.25
N LEU A 188 3.53 -6.40 -8.58
CA LEU A 188 3.36 -7.64 -7.80
C LEU A 188 4.66 -8.45 -7.71
N LYS A 189 5.43 -8.54 -8.80
CA LYS A 189 6.73 -9.22 -8.79
C LYS A 189 7.77 -8.51 -7.91
N SER A 190 7.74 -7.18 -7.89
CA SER A 190 8.59 -6.38 -7.01
C SER A 190 8.19 -6.54 -5.56
N ASP A 191 6.88 -6.48 -5.26
CA ASP A 191 6.31 -6.68 -3.93
C ASP A 191 6.62 -8.10 -3.39
N GLU A 192 6.45 -9.14 -4.21
CA GLU A 192 6.83 -10.51 -3.85
C GLU A 192 8.31 -10.61 -3.46
N THR A 193 9.20 -9.98 -4.25
CA THR A 193 10.63 -9.94 -3.94
C THR A 193 10.89 -9.23 -2.61
N THR A 194 10.18 -8.16 -2.34
CA THR A 194 10.26 -7.39 -1.09
C THR A 194 9.78 -8.21 0.10
N LEU A 195 8.65 -8.93 -0.04
CA LEU A 195 8.18 -9.89 0.96
C LEU A 195 9.21 -10.96 1.28
N GLN A 196 9.83 -11.56 0.26
CA GLN A 196 10.88 -12.55 0.47
C GLN A 196 12.08 -11.99 1.24
N LYS A 197 12.45 -10.72 1.02
CA LYS A 197 13.50 -10.04 1.79
C LYS A 197 13.08 -9.81 3.24
N ILE A 198 11.83 -9.42 3.51
CA ILE A 198 11.28 -9.28 4.86
C ILE A 198 11.38 -10.61 5.59
N HIS A 199 10.97 -11.72 4.96
CA HIS A 199 10.98 -13.03 5.57
C HIS A 199 12.39 -13.53 5.92
N ARG A 200 13.36 -13.30 5.05
CA ARG A 200 14.76 -13.74 5.23
C ARG A 200 15.56 -12.76 6.09
N GLY A 201 15.13 -11.53 6.18
CA GLY A 201 15.80 -10.46 6.91
C GLY A 201 15.57 -10.56 8.41
N LYS A 202 16.36 -9.77 9.16
CA LYS A 202 16.22 -9.63 10.62
C LYS A 202 15.62 -8.27 11.00
N GLN A 203 15.39 -7.41 10.02
CA GLN A 203 14.98 -6.02 10.20
C GLN A 203 13.54 -5.90 10.71
N ILE A 204 12.69 -6.82 10.30
CA ILE A 204 11.31 -6.93 10.77
C ILE A 204 11.16 -8.26 11.48
N LYS A 205 10.89 -8.22 12.77
CA LYS A 205 10.70 -9.42 13.58
C LYS A 205 9.32 -10.02 13.27
N LEU A 206 9.30 -11.19 12.64
CA LEU A 206 8.10 -12.01 12.52
C LEU A 206 7.90 -12.80 13.82
N TYR A 207 6.68 -12.86 14.31
CA TYR A 207 6.30 -13.59 15.52
C TYR A 207 5.51 -14.84 15.13
N GLU A 208 5.62 -15.91 15.92
CA GLU A 208 4.87 -17.17 15.70
C GLU A 208 3.35 -16.92 15.57
N GLU A 209 2.84 -15.95 16.29
CA GLU A 209 1.41 -15.55 16.25
C GLU A 209 0.99 -14.88 14.93
N ASP A 210 1.95 -14.49 14.09
CA ASP A 210 1.72 -13.83 12.80
C ASP A 210 1.99 -14.76 11.60
N GLU A 211 2.36 -16.03 11.82
CA GLU A 211 2.67 -16.99 10.75
C GLU A 211 1.48 -17.21 9.80
N ASP A 212 0.29 -17.44 10.35
CA ASP A 212 -0.93 -17.64 9.55
C ASP A 212 -1.21 -16.40 8.68
N LEU A 213 -1.04 -15.19 9.25
CA LEU A 213 -1.24 -13.93 8.53
C LEU A 213 -0.17 -13.72 7.45
N TRP A 214 1.07 -14.15 7.73
CA TRP A 214 2.14 -14.15 6.74
C TRP A 214 1.83 -15.07 5.57
N GLU A 215 1.38 -16.30 5.85
CA GLU A 215 0.98 -17.26 4.81
C GLU A 215 -0.17 -16.73 3.96
N ASP A 216 -1.18 -16.09 4.58
CA ASP A 216 -2.29 -15.45 3.86
C ASP A 216 -1.79 -14.36 2.90
N VAL A 217 -0.85 -13.51 3.34
CA VAL A 217 -0.25 -12.46 2.48
C VAL A 217 0.47 -13.09 1.28
N VAL A 218 1.27 -14.13 1.52
CA VAL A 218 2.02 -14.82 0.46
C VAL A 218 1.08 -15.49 -0.55
N ILE A 219 0.01 -16.12 -0.08
CA ILE A 219 -0.96 -16.80 -0.95
C ILE A 219 -1.71 -15.77 -1.82
N GLU A 220 -2.16 -14.66 -1.24
CA GLU A 220 -2.94 -13.65 -1.97
C GLU A 220 -2.08 -12.81 -2.93
N MET A 221 -0.77 -12.76 -2.75
CA MET A 221 0.16 -12.00 -3.60
C MET A 221 0.68 -12.82 -4.80
N ASN A 222 0.62 -14.16 -4.75
CA ASN A 222 1.03 -15.07 -5.81
C ASN A 222 -0.15 -15.47 -6.74
#